data_d0fa622543f94d2be3d6079106d8fffb
#
_entry.id   d0fa622543f94d2be3d6079106d8fffb
#
_cell.length_a   1.000
_cell.length_b   1.000
_cell.length_c   1.000
_cell.angle_alpha   90.00
_cell.angle_beta   90.00
_cell.angle_gamma   90.00
#
_symmetry.space_group_name_H-M   'P 1'
#
loop_
_entity.id
_entity.type
_entity.pdbx_description
1 polymer ?
#
loop_
_entity_poly.entity_id
_entity_poly.type
_entity_poly.pdbx_seq_one_letter_code
_entity_poly.pdbx_strand_id
1 'polypeptide(L)'
;MADYVLLLYRSLPDLKAVDIPHIATATTNLLAACLLPSHERVTEAQRVIDAVIVERAAKIIAKNLSDRNLTPDRLCRDLGVSRSRLYRIFESAGGVSNYIRHKRLIKTRDILADSLDGRPISTVAGEWGFTDPSAYSRMFRKEFGITPKEARAEGWRGAQAATLQHIGHAESRAHTLSGLLLRNSFGP
;
A
#
# COMPACT_ATOMS: atom_id res chain seq x y z
N MET A 1 -12.90 15.40 -31.85
CA MET A 1 -12.62 14.50 -33.02
C MET A 1 -13.71 14.56 -34.09
N ALA A 2 -14.98 14.31 -33.73
CA ALA A 2 -16.09 14.38 -34.73
C ALA A 2 -16.12 15.72 -35.50
N ASP A 3 -15.98 16.84 -34.79
CA ASP A 3 -15.98 18.18 -35.39
C ASP A 3 -14.82 18.41 -36.36
N TYR A 4 -13.63 17.88 -36.04
CA TYR A 4 -12.48 17.97 -36.94
C TYR A 4 -12.68 17.17 -38.23
N VAL A 5 -13.20 15.95 -38.09
CA VAL A 5 -13.51 15.09 -39.26
C VAL A 5 -14.56 15.75 -40.15
N LEU A 6 -15.57 16.38 -39.54
CA LEU A 6 -16.62 17.10 -40.23
C LEU A 6 -16.09 18.34 -40.94
N LEU A 7 -15.21 19.10 -40.26
CA LEU A 7 -14.53 20.24 -40.86
C LEU A 7 -13.65 19.83 -42.04
N LEU A 8 -12.87 18.78 -41.87
CA LEU A 8 -12.02 18.24 -42.93
C LEU A 8 -12.84 17.81 -44.14
N TYR A 9 -13.94 17.08 -43.91
CA TYR A 9 -14.86 16.63 -44.97
C TYR A 9 -15.43 17.82 -45.75
N ARG A 10 -15.83 18.89 -45.06
CA ARG A 10 -16.37 20.10 -45.72
C ARG A 10 -15.32 20.88 -46.50
N SER A 11 -14.04 20.81 -46.10
CA SER A 11 -12.96 21.50 -46.77
C SER A 11 -12.34 20.73 -47.94
N LEU A 12 -12.66 19.42 -48.09
CA LEU A 12 -12.10 18.56 -49.11
C LEU A 12 -12.24 19.14 -50.55
N PRO A 13 -13.37 19.76 -50.95
CA PRO A 13 -13.54 20.30 -52.32
C PRO A 13 -12.58 21.47 -52.62
N ASP A 14 -12.15 22.21 -51.61
CA ASP A 14 -11.33 23.41 -51.77
C ASP A 14 -9.81 23.16 -51.57
N LEU A 15 -9.41 21.91 -51.24
CA LEU A 15 -8.05 21.53 -51.01
C LEU A 15 -7.24 21.41 -52.26
N LYS A 16 -6.05 22.06 -52.26
CA LYS A 16 -5.06 21.92 -53.33
C LYS A 16 -4.14 20.73 -53.05
N ALA A 17 -3.61 20.13 -54.09
CA ALA A 17 -2.71 18.97 -54.00
C ALA A 17 -1.50 19.25 -53.10
N VAL A 18 -1.04 20.49 -53.00
CA VAL A 18 0.07 20.92 -52.17
C VAL A 18 -0.27 20.88 -50.65
N ASP A 19 -1.54 20.98 -50.28
CA ASP A 19 -2.02 21.00 -48.90
C ASP A 19 -2.18 19.59 -48.29
N ILE A 20 -2.33 18.57 -49.16
CA ILE A 20 -2.59 17.19 -48.75
C ILE A 20 -1.57 16.63 -47.78
N PRO A 21 -0.23 16.76 -48.01
CA PRO A 21 0.77 16.27 -47.07
C PRO A 21 0.69 16.95 -45.70
N HIS A 22 0.40 18.24 -45.65
CA HIS A 22 0.30 19.02 -44.40
C HIS A 22 -0.93 18.59 -43.61
N ILE A 23 -2.06 18.39 -44.27
CA ILE A 23 -3.28 17.92 -43.64
C ILE A 23 -3.16 16.48 -43.16
N ALA A 24 -2.54 15.60 -43.92
CA ALA A 24 -2.26 14.23 -43.52
C ALA A 24 -1.38 14.20 -42.25
N THR A 25 -0.33 15.02 -42.20
CA THR A 25 0.54 15.14 -41.02
C THR A 25 -0.22 15.69 -39.81
N ALA A 26 -1.02 16.75 -39.98
CA ALA A 26 -1.82 17.34 -38.92
C ALA A 26 -2.84 16.33 -38.35
N THR A 27 -3.52 15.60 -39.26
CA THR A 27 -4.50 14.55 -38.87
C THR A 27 -3.81 13.42 -38.09
N THR A 28 -2.66 12.96 -38.56
CA THR A 28 -1.88 11.90 -37.88
C THR A 28 -1.43 12.35 -36.49
N ASN A 29 -0.94 13.58 -36.34
CA ASN A 29 -0.54 14.13 -35.05
C ASN A 29 -1.72 14.30 -34.09
N LEU A 30 -2.87 14.74 -34.59
CA LEU A 30 -4.09 14.86 -33.78
C LEU A 30 -4.60 13.49 -33.32
N LEU A 31 -4.61 12.50 -34.21
CA LEU A 31 -4.96 11.12 -33.87
C LEU A 31 -3.97 10.55 -32.82
N ALA A 32 -2.69 10.74 -33.02
CA ALA A 32 -1.67 10.31 -32.06
C ALA A 32 -1.89 10.96 -30.69
N ALA A 33 -2.13 12.27 -30.62
CA ALA A 33 -2.43 12.99 -29.39
C ALA A 33 -3.71 12.48 -28.68
N CYS A 34 -4.71 12.06 -29.44
CA CYS A 34 -5.96 11.50 -28.88
C CYS A 34 -5.82 10.05 -28.43
N LEU A 35 -4.95 9.26 -29.06
CA LEU A 35 -4.76 7.84 -28.79
C LEU A 35 -3.66 7.58 -27.77
N LEU A 36 -2.67 8.47 -27.66
CA LEU A 36 -1.63 8.35 -26.65
C LEU A 36 -2.27 8.54 -25.26
N PRO A 37 -2.00 7.62 -24.32
CA PRO A 37 -2.47 7.79 -22.95
C PRO A 37 -1.87 9.07 -22.39
N SER A 38 -2.71 9.99 -21.92
CA SER A 38 -2.21 11.16 -21.21
C SER A 38 -1.41 10.69 -19.98
N HIS A 39 -0.37 11.42 -19.63
CA HIS A 39 0.45 11.09 -18.45
C HIS A 39 -0.40 10.93 -17.18
N GLU A 40 -1.49 11.69 -17.08
CA GLU A 40 -2.49 11.60 -16.02
C GLU A 40 -3.22 10.26 -16.00
N ARG A 41 -3.68 9.76 -17.15
CA ARG A 41 -4.39 8.47 -17.24
C ARG A 41 -3.47 7.29 -16.92
N VAL A 42 -2.21 7.35 -17.34
CA VAL A 42 -1.21 6.33 -17.00
C VAL A 42 -0.94 6.33 -15.49
N THR A 43 -0.81 7.50 -14.89
CA THR A 43 -0.58 7.66 -13.46
C THR A 43 -1.78 7.17 -12.66
N GLU A 44 -2.99 7.48 -13.07
CA GLU A 44 -4.22 7.04 -12.40
C GLU A 44 -4.40 5.52 -12.52
N ALA A 45 -4.22 4.95 -13.70
CA ALA A 45 -4.24 3.50 -13.89
C ALA A 45 -3.19 2.81 -12.99
N GLN A 46 -1.99 3.41 -12.87
CA GLN A 46 -0.93 2.89 -12.01
C GLN A 46 -1.34 2.89 -10.53
N ARG A 47 -2.01 3.94 -10.05
CA ARG A 47 -2.53 4.01 -8.67
C ARG A 47 -3.54 2.91 -8.38
N VAL A 48 -4.49 2.67 -9.28
CA VAL A 48 -5.49 1.60 -9.14
C VAL A 48 -4.81 0.24 -9.07
N ILE A 49 -3.83 -0.03 -9.93
CA ILE A 49 -3.07 -1.28 -9.92
C ILE A 49 -2.29 -1.43 -8.61
N ASP A 50 -1.65 -0.36 -8.12
CA ASP A 50 -0.89 -0.39 -6.88
C ASP A 50 -1.81 -0.63 -5.65
N ALA A 51 -3.04 -0.09 -5.65
CA ALA A 51 -4.05 -0.36 -4.63
C ALA A 51 -4.44 -1.85 -4.56
N VAL A 52 -4.67 -2.47 -5.70
CA VAL A 52 -4.96 -3.92 -5.79
C VAL A 52 -3.78 -4.74 -5.27
N ILE A 53 -2.54 -4.35 -5.58
CA ILE A 53 -1.35 -5.04 -5.08
C ILE A 53 -1.25 -4.91 -3.56
N VAL A 54 -1.51 -3.73 -2.99
CA VAL A 54 -1.53 -3.51 -1.53
C VAL A 54 -2.55 -4.42 -0.85
N GLU A 55 -3.77 -4.48 -1.37
CA GLU A 55 -4.82 -5.34 -0.81
C GLU A 55 -4.44 -6.82 -0.84
N ARG A 56 -3.92 -7.30 -1.98
CA ARG A 56 -3.43 -8.68 -2.12
C ARG A 56 -2.27 -8.96 -1.17
N ALA A 57 -1.31 -8.03 -1.07
CA ALA A 57 -0.18 -8.13 -0.15
C ALA A 57 -0.66 -8.22 1.30
N ALA A 58 -1.59 -7.36 1.72
CA ALA A 58 -2.14 -7.38 3.07
C ALA A 58 -2.82 -8.72 3.40
N LYS A 59 -3.59 -9.30 2.46
CA LYS A 59 -4.22 -10.62 2.60
C LYS A 59 -3.17 -11.74 2.75
N ILE A 60 -2.13 -11.75 1.91
CA ILE A 60 -1.04 -12.74 1.99
C ILE A 60 -0.29 -12.61 3.32
N ILE A 61 0.05 -11.38 3.72
CA ILE A 61 0.73 -11.10 4.97
C ILE A 61 -0.12 -11.57 6.16
N ALA A 62 -1.40 -11.22 6.20
CA ALA A 62 -2.30 -11.62 7.30
C ALA A 62 -2.40 -13.15 7.43
N LYS A 63 -2.50 -13.86 6.31
CA LYS A 63 -2.58 -15.34 6.28
C LYS A 63 -1.28 -16.01 6.74
N ASN A 64 -0.13 -15.42 6.47
CA ASN A 64 1.19 -16.02 6.74
C ASN A 64 1.96 -15.29 7.84
N LEU A 65 1.31 -14.49 8.67
CA LEU A 65 1.97 -13.57 9.59
C LEU A 65 2.84 -14.28 10.65
N SER A 66 2.44 -15.48 11.08
CA SER A 66 3.20 -16.35 12.00
C SER A 66 4.35 -17.10 11.33
N ASP A 67 4.33 -17.21 9.99
CA ASP A 67 5.41 -17.90 9.29
C ASP A 67 6.69 -17.05 9.32
N ARG A 68 7.76 -17.62 9.91
CA ARG A 68 9.08 -16.98 9.97
C ARG A 68 9.71 -16.78 8.59
N ASN A 69 9.29 -17.57 7.60
CA ASN A 69 9.77 -17.46 6.22
C ASN A 69 8.99 -16.41 5.40
N LEU A 70 8.07 -15.68 6.01
CA LEU A 70 7.44 -14.54 5.37
C LEU A 70 8.46 -13.41 5.20
N THR A 71 9.08 -13.37 4.03
CA THR A 71 10.09 -12.37 3.64
C THR A 71 9.58 -11.49 2.49
N PRO A 72 10.16 -10.30 2.28
CA PRO A 72 9.83 -9.48 1.11
C PRO A 72 10.00 -10.21 -0.21
N ASP A 73 11.03 -11.06 -0.34
CA ASP A 73 11.30 -11.81 -1.57
C ASP A 73 10.24 -12.87 -1.84
N ARG A 74 9.75 -13.55 -0.80
CA ARG A 74 8.62 -14.46 -0.93
C ARG A 74 7.37 -13.70 -1.35
N LEU A 75 7.11 -12.56 -0.72
CA LEU A 75 5.94 -11.73 -1.06
C LEU A 75 6.00 -11.23 -2.50
N CYS A 76 7.19 -10.85 -3.01
CA CYS A 76 7.38 -10.50 -4.42
C CYS A 76 6.99 -11.65 -5.35
N ARG A 77 7.42 -12.87 -5.04
CA ARG A 77 7.09 -14.07 -5.84
C ARG A 77 5.59 -14.35 -5.81
N ASP A 78 4.97 -14.31 -4.62
CA ASP A 78 3.55 -14.63 -4.44
C ASP A 78 2.64 -13.59 -5.12
N LEU A 79 3.10 -12.34 -5.23
CA LEU A 79 2.38 -11.24 -5.88
C LEU A 79 2.69 -11.09 -7.37
N GLY A 80 3.79 -11.68 -7.86
CA GLY A 80 4.27 -11.46 -9.22
C GLY A 80 4.76 -10.04 -9.49
N VAL A 81 5.34 -9.36 -8.48
CA VAL A 81 5.84 -7.97 -8.60
C VAL A 81 7.33 -7.89 -8.36
N SER A 82 7.98 -6.88 -8.94
CA SER A 82 9.39 -6.61 -8.69
C SER A 82 9.62 -6.08 -7.27
N ARG A 83 10.82 -6.30 -6.75
CA ARG A 83 11.24 -5.82 -5.43
C ARG A 83 11.11 -4.29 -5.32
N SER A 84 11.59 -3.57 -6.34
CA SER A 84 11.50 -2.10 -6.38
C SER A 84 10.05 -1.61 -6.31
N ARG A 85 9.12 -2.28 -7.02
CA ARG A 85 7.70 -1.94 -6.97
C ARG A 85 7.11 -2.18 -5.58
N LEU A 86 7.41 -3.34 -4.97
CA LEU A 86 6.92 -3.66 -3.63
C LEU A 86 7.41 -2.63 -2.61
N TYR A 87 8.70 -2.27 -2.63
CA TYR A 87 9.26 -1.29 -1.70
C TYR A 87 8.66 0.10 -1.91
N ARG A 88 8.46 0.55 -3.14
CA ARG A 88 7.80 1.83 -3.45
C ARG A 88 6.37 1.89 -2.90
N ILE A 89 5.60 0.82 -3.10
CA ILE A 89 4.21 0.74 -2.62
C ILE A 89 4.13 0.82 -1.09
N PHE A 90 5.09 0.22 -0.37
CA PHE A 90 5.14 0.22 1.09
C PHE A 90 6.01 1.33 1.69
N GLU A 91 6.48 2.30 0.89
CA GLU A 91 7.37 3.38 1.34
C GLU A 91 6.75 4.19 2.48
N SER A 92 5.48 4.55 2.37
CA SER A 92 4.75 5.28 3.40
C SER A 92 4.60 4.52 4.72
N ALA A 93 4.69 3.18 4.70
CA ALA A 93 4.72 2.33 5.88
C ALA A 93 6.15 2.09 6.42
N GLY A 94 7.15 2.78 5.89
CA GLY A 94 8.56 2.56 6.22
C GLY A 94 9.12 1.26 5.62
N GLY A 95 8.51 0.77 4.54
CA GLY A 95 8.88 -0.45 3.84
C GLY A 95 8.11 -1.69 4.29
N VAL A 96 8.07 -2.68 3.40
CA VAL A 96 7.29 -3.92 3.62
C VAL A 96 7.74 -4.73 4.83
N SER A 97 9.04 -4.77 5.12
CA SER A 97 9.56 -5.47 6.31
C SER A 97 9.08 -4.81 7.61
N ASN A 98 9.01 -3.48 7.63
CA ASN A 98 8.49 -2.74 8.76
C ASN A 98 6.98 -2.97 8.92
N TYR A 99 6.23 -3.01 7.83
CA TYR A 99 4.81 -3.32 7.84
C TYR A 99 4.53 -4.72 8.42
N ILE A 100 5.27 -5.76 7.98
CA ILE A 100 5.13 -7.12 8.51
C ILE A 100 5.45 -7.14 10.01
N ARG A 101 6.56 -6.51 10.42
CA ARG A 101 6.96 -6.41 11.84
C ARG A 101 5.91 -5.72 12.69
N HIS A 102 5.36 -4.61 12.24
CA HIS A 102 4.28 -3.88 12.91
C HIS A 102 3.04 -4.76 13.11
N LYS A 103 2.60 -5.47 12.07
CA LYS A 103 1.47 -6.40 12.17
C LYS A 103 1.72 -7.54 13.16
N ARG A 104 2.96 -8.05 13.22
CA ARG A 104 3.37 -9.06 14.21
C ARG A 104 3.34 -8.50 15.64
N LEU A 105 3.81 -7.28 15.85
CA LEU A 105 3.76 -6.62 17.16
C LEU A 105 2.31 -6.44 17.63
N ILE A 106 1.40 -6.02 16.76
CA ILE A 106 -0.03 -5.93 17.08
C ILE A 106 -0.57 -7.29 17.54
N LYS A 107 -0.26 -8.37 16.82
CA LYS A 107 -0.72 -9.72 17.20
C LYS A 107 -0.15 -10.18 18.53
N THR A 108 1.13 -9.92 18.79
CA THR A 108 1.72 -10.25 20.11
C THR A 108 1.08 -9.43 21.22
N ARG A 109 0.77 -8.15 21.00
CA ARG A 109 0.06 -7.31 21.96
C ARG A 109 -1.31 -7.90 22.29
N ASP A 110 -2.09 -8.26 21.27
CA ASP A 110 -3.44 -8.80 21.43
C ASP A 110 -3.42 -10.10 22.26
N ILE A 111 -2.43 -10.99 21.99
CA ILE A 111 -2.22 -12.23 22.77
C ILE A 111 -1.80 -11.92 24.22
N LEU A 112 -0.90 -10.97 24.42
CA LEU A 112 -0.45 -10.61 25.77
C LEU A 112 -1.54 -9.93 26.59
N ALA A 113 -2.46 -9.23 25.96
CA ALA A 113 -3.63 -8.62 26.61
C ALA A 113 -4.74 -9.62 26.96
N ASP A 114 -4.68 -10.83 26.44
CA ASP A 114 -5.60 -11.90 26.80
C ASP A 114 -5.18 -12.49 28.17
N SER A 115 -5.99 -12.29 29.17
CA SER A 115 -5.77 -12.79 30.54
C SER A 115 -5.78 -14.31 30.65
N LEU A 116 -6.33 -15.02 29.67
CA LEU A 116 -6.37 -16.49 29.61
C LEU A 116 -5.07 -17.08 29.02
N ASP A 117 -4.26 -16.27 28.33
CA ASP A 117 -2.99 -16.71 27.77
C ASP A 117 -1.83 -16.60 28.77
N GLY A 118 -1.52 -17.69 29.44
CA GLY A 118 -0.44 -17.79 30.42
C GLY A 118 0.95 -18.07 29.84
N ARG A 119 1.11 -18.17 28.52
CA ARG A 119 2.41 -18.50 27.89
C ARG A 119 3.49 -17.47 28.22
N PRO A 120 4.76 -17.87 28.38
CA PRO A 120 5.87 -16.91 28.57
C PRO A 120 5.93 -15.87 27.43
N ILE A 121 6.26 -14.62 27.76
CA ILE A 121 6.37 -13.53 26.78
C ILE A 121 7.38 -13.88 25.66
N SER A 122 8.49 -14.55 26.04
CA SER A 122 9.50 -15.02 25.09
C SER A 122 8.95 -16.06 24.10
N THR A 123 8.07 -16.94 24.57
CA THR A 123 7.40 -17.95 23.74
C THR A 123 6.47 -17.26 22.73
N VAL A 124 5.61 -16.36 23.21
CA VAL A 124 4.72 -15.57 22.34
C VAL A 124 5.54 -14.79 21.30
N ALA A 125 6.57 -14.06 21.72
CA ALA A 125 7.43 -13.31 20.79
C ALA A 125 8.09 -14.23 19.74
N GLY A 126 8.60 -15.40 20.18
CA GLY A 126 9.25 -16.38 19.32
C GLY A 126 8.35 -16.96 18.26
N GLU A 127 7.09 -17.26 18.58
CA GLU A 127 6.08 -17.76 17.63
C GLU A 127 5.80 -16.76 16.51
N TRP A 128 5.88 -15.48 16.80
CA TRP A 128 5.68 -14.40 15.83
C TRP A 128 6.97 -13.87 15.19
N GLY A 129 8.07 -14.65 15.30
CA GLY A 129 9.31 -14.40 14.57
C GLY A 129 10.27 -13.41 15.24
N PHE A 130 10.08 -13.09 16.51
CA PHE A 130 11.01 -12.29 17.30
C PHE A 130 11.97 -13.21 18.06
N THR A 131 13.19 -13.36 17.53
CA THR A 131 14.20 -14.28 18.08
C THR A 131 14.99 -13.69 19.24
N ASP A 132 15.11 -12.34 19.33
CA ASP A 132 15.78 -11.63 20.42
C ASP A 132 14.74 -10.98 21.34
N PRO A 133 14.58 -11.48 22.59
CA PRO A 133 13.62 -10.92 23.56
C PRO A 133 13.90 -9.47 23.94
N SER A 134 15.18 -9.07 23.97
CA SER A 134 15.56 -7.71 24.31
C SER A 134 15.21 -6.73 23.19
N ALA A 135 15.50 -7.10 21.94
CA ALA A 135 15.10 -6.32 20.78
C ALA A 135 13.57 -6.25 20.65
N TYR A 136 12.87 -7.37 20.91
CA TYR A 136 11.41 -7.39 20.93
C TYR A 136 10.84 -6.40 21.96
N SER A 137 11.32 -6.42 23.19
CA SER A 137 10.83 -5.52 24.24
C SER A 137 11.05 -4.05 23.91
N ARG A 138 12.20 -3.71 23.32
CA ARG A 138 12.48 -2.34 22.84
C ARG A 138 11.54 -1.93 21.70
N MET A 139 11.34 -2.80 20.72
CA MET A 139 10.43 -2.54 19.59
C MET A 139 8.99 -2.40 20.07
N PHE A 140 8.54 -3.27 20.95
CA PHE A 140 7.20 -3.24 21.53
C PHE A 140 6.95 -1.93 22.29
N ARG A 141 7.88 -1.53 23.17
CA ARG A 141 7.79 -0.25 23.91
C ARG A 141 7.81 0.96 22.98
N LYS A 142 8.63 0.92 21.92
CA LYS A 142 8.66 1.99 20.91
C LYS A 142 7.32 2.12 20.18
N GLU A 143 6.65 1.01 19.93
CA GLU A 143 5.41 0.97 19.15
C GLU A 143 4.18 1.34 19.98
N PHE A 144 4.11 0.82 21.22
CA PHE A 144 2.91 0.94 22.07
C PHE A 144 3.08 1.83 23.30
N GLY A 145 4.27 2.34 23.55
CA GLY A 145 4.57 3.16 24.75
C GLY A 145 4.73 2.37 26.05
N ILE A 146 4.33 1.09 26.10
CA ILE A 146 4.38 0.19 27.23
C ILE A 146 5.24 -1.03 26.94
N THR A 147 5.71 -1.70 27.99
CA THR A 147 6.45 -2.97 27.84
C THR A 147 5.51 -4.16 27.64
N PRO A 148 5.99 -5.28 27.07
CA PRO A 148 5.21 -6.51 26.98
C PRO A 148 4.70 -7.03 28.34
N LYS A 149 5.47 -6.79 29.43
CA LYS A 149 5.08 -7.16 30.79
C LYS A 149 3.93 -6.30 31.31
N GLU A 150 3.98 -5.01 31.06
CA GLU A 150 2.89 -4.08 31.41
C GLU A 150 1.62 -4.40 30.60
N ALA A 151 1.74 -4.64 29.29
CA ALA A 151 0.61 -5.04 28.45
C ALA A 151 -0.10 -6.30 28.99
N ARG A 152 0.65 -7.26 29.53
CA ARG A 152 0.09 -8.45 30.18
C ARG A 152 -0.57 -8.14 31.52
N ALA A 153 0.07 -7.30 32.35
CA ALA A 153 -0.42 -6.98 33.69
C ALA A 153 -1.70 -6.12 33.66
N GLU A 154 -1.80 -5.21 32.71
CA GLU A 154 -2.93 -4.29 32.59
C GLU A 154 -4.14 -4.91 31.88
N GLY A 155 -3.95 -6.01 31.14
CA GLY A 155 -4.98 -6.62 30.31
C GLY A 155 -5.47 -5.65 29.21
N TRP A 156 -6.60 -5.98 28.59
CA TRP A 156 -7.16 -5.21 27.48
C TRP A 156 -7.54 -3.75 27.82
N ARG A 157 -7.89 -3.44 29.05
CA ARG A 157 -8.36 -2.11 29.46
C ARG A 157 -7.26 -1.04 29.43
N GLY A 158 -6.05 -1.37 29.83
CA GLY A 158 -4.90 -0.44 29.75
C GLY A 158 -4.40 -0.25 28.31
N ALA A 159 -4.41 -1.31 27.53
CA ALA A 159 -4.03 -1.26 26.13
C ALA A 159 -4.94 -0.34 25.27
N GLN A 160 -6.22 -0.26 25.57
CA GLN A 160 -7.13 0.67 24.87
C GLN A 160 -6.83 2.13 25.18
N ALA A 161 -6.52 2.49 26.41
CA ALA A 161 -6.26 3.88 26.80
C ALA A 161 -4.94 4.40 26.20
N ALA A 162 -3.88 3.60 26.21
CA ALA A 162 -2.60 3.94 25.58
C ALA A 162 -2.67 3.91 24.05
N THR A 163 -3.47 3.02 23.47
CA THR A 163 -3.69 2.90 22.05
C THR A 163 -4.42 4.10 21.46
N LEU A 164 -5.42 4.67 22.14
CA LEU A 164 -6.14 5.87 21.68
C LEU A 164 -5.22 7.10 21.59
N GLN A 165 -4.17 7.18 22.41
CA GLN A 165 -3.21 8.28 22.34
C GLN A 165 -2.11 8.09 21.27
N HIS A 166 -1.75 6.85 20.92
CA HIS A 166 -0.70 6.55 19.91
C HIS A 166 -1.26 6.16 18.54
N ILE A 167 -2.49 5.63 18.45
CA ILE A 167 -3.20 5.35 17.19
C ILE A 167 -3.44 6.63 16.39
N GLY A 168 -3.59 7.78 17.04
CA GLY A 168 -3.60 9.07 16.35
C GLY A 168 -2.37 9.32 15.46
N HIS A 169 -1.24 8.68 15.75
CA HIS A 169 -0.02 8.83 14.95
C HIS A 169 0.34 7.60 14.08
N ALA A 170 0.00 6.38 14.48
CA ALA A 170 0.37 5.16 13.72
C ALA A 170 -0.74 4.70 12.76
N GLU A 171 -2.00 4.80 13.15
CA GLU A 171 -3.13 4.58 12.22
C GLU A 171 -3.26 5.72 11.21
N SER A 172 -2.90 6.96 11.57
CA SER A 172 -2.72 8.03 10.59
C SER A 172 -1.73 7.61 9.49
N ARG A 173 -0.72 6.80 9.79
CA ARG A 173 0.23 6.27 8.78
C ARG A 173 -0.25 5.00 8.07
N ALA A 174 -0.97 4.11 8.72
CA ALA A 174 -1.46 2.86 8.12
C ALA A 174 -2.84 3.03 7.47
N HIS A 175 -3.74 3.84 8.04
CA HIS A 175 -4.96 4.30 7.37
C HIS A 175 -4.66 5.31 6.26
N THR A 176 -3.51 5.99 6.29
CA THR A 176 -3.07 6.83 5.17
C THR A 176 -2.82 6.00 3.92
N LEU A 177 -2.38 4.74 4.01
CA LEU A 177 -2.30 3.86 2.83
C LEU A 177 -3.67 3.45 2.30
N SER A 178 -4.60 3.03 3.17
CA SER A 178 -5.98 2.72 2.74
C SER A 178 -6.81 3.98 2.51
N GLY A 179 -6.65 5.01 3.34
CA GLY A 179 -7.43 6.25 3.27
C GLY A 179 -6.96 7.21 2.18
N LEU A 180 -5.67 7.26 1.83
CA LEU A 180 -5.17 8.01 0.66
C LEU A 180 -5.58 7.34 -0.65
N LEU A 181 -5.62 6.01 -0.68
CA LEU A 181 -6.05 5.27 -1.87
C LEU A 181 -7.57 5.36 -2.08
N LEU A 182 -8.37 5.43 -1.00
CA LEU A 182 -9.83 5.57 -1.07
C LEU A 182 -10.29 7.03 -1.22
N ARG A 183 -9.59 8.00 -0.65
CA ARG A 183 -9.96 9.44 -0.72
C ARG A 183 -9.68 10.09 -2.07
N ASN A 184 -8.78 9.54 -2.88
CA ASN A 184 -8.54 10.00 -4.25
C ASN A 184 -9.37 9.26 -5.31
N SER A 185 -10.22 8.29 -4.91
CA SER A 185 -11.12 7.60 -5.84
C SER A 185 -12.50 8.25 -5.98
N PHE A 186 -12.80 9.29 -5.16
CA PHE A 186 -14.06 10.04 -5.20
C PHE A 186 -13.76 11.55 -5.03
N GLY A 187 -13.14 12.14 -6.01
CA GLY A 187 -13.10 13.61 -6.17
C GLY A 187 -13.85 14.00 -7.44
N PRO A 188 -14.48 15.20 -7.47
CA PRO A 188 -15.48 15.58 -8.46
C PRO A 188 -14.97 15.61 -9.89
#